data_75002d5bcace38afdc2cb0ae341219dc
#
_entry.id   75002d5bcace38afdc2cb0ae341219dc
#
_cell.length_a   1.000
_cell.length_b   1.000
_cell.length_c   1.000
_cell.angle_alpha   90.00
_cell.angle_beta   90.00
_cell.angle_gamma   90.00
#
_symmetry.space_group_name_H-M   'P 1'
#
loop_
_entity.id
_entity.type
_entity.pdbx_description
1 polymer ?
#
loop_
_entity_poly.entity_id
_entity_poly.type
_entity_poly.pdbx_seq_one_letter_code
_entity_poly.pdbx_strand_id
1 'polypeptide(L)'
;MSMPLPSSWLSWTLAFAIGISAALVGIEAWQMWQVRESTLRDAKFVTTSLAHSVSQQIETTLKTADTVVESLLERVEAEGANPEFVQSLYPLMTSLASALPAIHEMGITDKDGNALVKSRVPHPVGMNYRERDYFQFHQTHNTNDLYVGVLIRSKVDGSVNITVSRRINKADGSFAGVVVASISLDFFQKLFESILVKSGGHISLVADNGTLLVRSPAAFAGGEPRVGEIDAERDALSATTPDALDYLSPSDGVRRVGSYSHVPHYPLVALVTQDNSEILRQWGSQARTHAIVVVGALIAIAVLGLRVHGANRATKMQAFMDNLTGLANRRYLNQAMKLEFRRAARAGHPISFVMIDLDLFKSFNDRYGHPAGDDCLRAVSRAIQGVLCRPGDIAARYGGEEIALLLPDTDLVGAVRMAEEARQAVTSLGLRHEASPYGIVTLSAGVGSCQQVRESGTWPSLIKAADEALYAAKAEGRNTIAVQGSAHTLGRTPLVSAARA
;
A
#
# COMPACT_ATOMS: atom_id res chain seq x y z
N MET A 1 23.75 39.38 -0.91
CA MET A 1 22.73 39.54 0.15
C MET A 1 21.86 38.30 0.14
N SER A 2 22.28 37.24 0.82
CA SER A 2 21.54 36.00 0.93
C SER A 2 21.11 35.85 2.39
N MET A 3 19.80 36.04 2.64
CA MET A 3 19.19 35.80 3.94
C MET A 3 19.48 34.39 4.38
N PRO A 4 19.87 34.14 5.64
CA PRO A 4 19.87 32.77 6.18
C PRO A 4 18.44 32.30 6.20
N LEU A 5 18.14 31.22 5.44
CA LEU A 5 16.85 30.59 5.49
C LEU A 5 16.59 30.15 6.95
N PRO A 6 15.47 30.58 7.56
CA PRO A 6 15.18 30.24 8.94
C PRO A 6 15.03 28.71 9.09
N SER A 7 15.29 28.20 10.29
CA SER A 7 15.13 26.78 10.63
C SER A 7 13.75 26.22 10.30
N SER A 8 12.76 27.07 10.12
CA SER A 8 11.42 26.78 9.64
C SER A 8 11.35 26.22 8.20
N TRP A 9 12.27 26.57 7.30
CA TRP A 9 12.25 26.07 5.91
C TRP A 9 12.56 24.58 5.82
N LEU A 10 13.38 24.06 6.72
CA LEU A 10 13.70 22.63 6.77
C LEU A 10 12.49 21.82 7.26
N SER A 11 11.74 22.37 8.21
CA SER A 11 10.47 21.78 8.67
C SER A 11 9.39 21.83 7.58
N TRP A 12 9.34 22.89 6.78
CA TRP A 12 8.38 23.00 5.67
C TRP A 12 8.67 22.03 4.52
N THR A 13 9.94 21.84 4.14
CA THR A 13 10.31 20.87 3.08
C THR A 13 10.03 19.43 3.51
N LEU A 14 10.28 19.10 4.77
CA LEU A 14 9.96 17.78 5.32
C LEU A 14 8.44 17.56 5.39
N ALA A 15 7.70 18.55 5.89
CA ALA A 15 6.24 18.52 5.95
C ALA A 15 5.62 18.38 4.56
N PHE A 16 6.15 19.07 3.56
CA PHE A 16 5.72 18.98 2.17
C PHE A 16 5.99 17.59 1.57
N ALA A 17 7.17 17.02 1.80
CA ALA A 17 7.50 15.66 1.34
C ALA A 17 6.59 14.60 1.99
N ILE A 18 6.31 14.73 3.30
CA ILE A 18 5.37 13.86 4.01
C ILE A 18 3.96 14.03 3.44
N GLY A 19 3.51 15.25 3.18
CA GLY A 19 2.20 15.55 2.61
C GLY A 19 2.02 14.93 1.23
N ILE A 20 3.01 15.07 0.34
CA ILE A 20 3.01 14.43 -0.99
C ILE A 20 2.97 12.90 -0.86
N SER A 21 3.79 12.33 0.02
CA SER A 21 3.83 10.88 0.24
C SER A 21 2.50 10.34 0.75
N ALA A 22 1.87 11.03 1.70
CA ALA A 22 0.56 10.67 2.23
C ALA A 22 -0.54 10.79 1.17
N ALA A 23 -0.53 11.86 0.36
CA ALA A 23 -1.46 12.05 -0.75
C ALA A 23 -1.32 10.95 -1.81
N LEU A 24 -0.08 10.60 -2.18
CA LEU A 24 0.19 9.53 -3.14
C LEU A 24 -0.36 8.19 -2.66
N VAL A 25 -0.07 7.81 -1.41
CA VAL A 25 -0.58 6.56 -0.80
C VAL A 25 -2.11 6.59 -0.71
N GLY A 26 -2.68 7.72 -0.32
CA GLY A 26 -4.15 7.87 -0.20
C GLY A 26 -4.87 7.74 -1.54
N ILE A 27 -4.36 8.38 -2.59
CA ILE A 27 -4.94 8.31 -3.95
C ILE A 27 -4.85 6.89 -4.48
N GLU A 28 -3.71 6.22 -4.35
CA GLU A 28 -3.52 4.85 -4.84
C GLU A 28 -4.39 3.85 -4.06
N ALA A 29 -4.49 3.98 -2.75
CA ALA A 29 -5.37 3.14 -1.94
C ALA A 29 -6.85 3.31 -2.33
N TRP A 30 -7.29 4.55 -2.53
CA TRP A 30 -8.65 4.86 -2.99
C TRP A 30 -8.92 4.29 -4.38
N GLN A 31 -7.98 4.45 -5.32
CA GLN A 31 -8.10 3.91 -6.68
C GLN A 31 -8.19 2.38 -6.66
N MET A 32 -7.34 1.71 -5.90
CA MET A 32 -7.37 0.25 -5.75
C MET A 32 -8.69 -0.24 -5.12
N TRP A 33 -9.21 0.50 -4.15
CA TRP A 33 -10.52 0.19 -3.57
C TRP A 33 -11.65 0.34 -4.60
N GLN A 34 -11.66 1.41 -5.40
CA GLN A 34 -12.64 1.61 -6.47
C GLN A 34 -12.60 0.49 -7.52
N VAL A 35 -11.40 0.11 -7.96
CA VAL A 35 -11.23 -0.99 -8.94
C VAL A 35 -11.76 -2.31 -8.37
N ARG A 36 -11.49 -2.59 -7.08
CA ARG A 36 -12.03 -3.77 -6.41
C ARG A 36 -13.56 -3.78 -6.40
N GLU A 37 -14.17 -2.68 -6.00
CA GLU A 37 -15.63 -2.55 -5.94
C GLU A 37 -16.30 -2.64 -7.33
N SER A 38 -15.69 -2.04 -8.36
CA SER A 38 -16.20 -2.17 -9.73
C SER A 38 -16.10 -3.60 -10.22
N THR A 39 -14.97 -4.29 -9.99
CA THR A 39 -14.78 -5.68 -10.40
C THR A 39 -15.82 -6.61 -9.77
N LEU A 40 -16.15 -6.41 -8.49
CA LEU A 40 -17.19 -7.20 -7.82
C LEU A 40 -18.60 -6.87 -8.34
N ARG A 41 -18.89 -5.60 -8.63
CA ARG A 41 -20.17 -5.20 -9.23
C ARG A 41 -20.36 -5.77 -10.61
N ASP A 42 -19.31 -5.73 -11.45
CA ASP A 42 -19.34 -6.30 -12.79
C ASP A 42 -19.57 -7.81 -12.74
N ALA A 43 -18.93 -8.51 -11.80
CA ALA A 43 -19.16 -9.95 -11.61
C ALA A 43 -20.62 -10.24 -11.22
N LYS A 44 -21.22 -9.45 -10.32
CA LYS A 44 -22.64 -9.58 -9.94
C LYS A 44 -23.56 -9.34 -11.16
N PHE A 45 -23.30 -8.31 -11.92
CA PHE A 45 -24.11 -8.02 -13.12
C PHE A 45 -24.04 -9.16 -14.15
N VAL A 46 -22.85 -9.70 -14.39
CA VAL A 46 -22.66 -10.82 -15.32
C VAL A 46 -23.37 -12.07 -14.82
N THR A 47 -23.22 -12.42 -13.51
CA THR A 47 -23.89 -13.60 -12.96
C THR A 47 -25.42 -13.45 -12.98
N THR A 48 -25.97 -12.27 -12.73
CA THR A 48 -27.42 -12.00 -12.80
C THR A 48 -27.94 -12.17 -14.23
N SER A 49 -27.26 -11.61 -15.20
CA SER A 49 -27.64 -11.72 -16.61
C SER A 49 -27.58 -13.16 -17.10
N LEU A 50 -26.54 -13.92 -16.70
CA LEU A 50 -26.41 -15.34 -17.02
C LEU A 50 -27.47 -16.19 -16.34
N ALA A 51 -27.76 -15.95 -15.06
CA ALA A 51 -28.79 -16.71 -14.33
C ALA A 51 -30.16 -16.54 -15.00
N HIS A 52 -30.48 -15.31 -15.41
CA HIS A 52 -31.72 -15.05 -16.14
C HIS A 52 -31.76 -15.74 -17.51
N SER A 53 -30.67 -15.67 -18.28
CA SER A 53 -30.58 -16.32 -19.58
C SER A 53 -30.68 -17.85 -19.48
N VAL A 54 -30.02 -18.45 -18.48
CA VAL A 54 -30.09 -19.88 -18.19
C VAL A 54 -31.50 -20.29 -17.78
N SER A 55 -32.14 -19.50 -16.90
CA SER A 55 -33.53 -19.72 -16.48
C SER A 55 -34.50 -19.75 -17.70
N GLN A 56 -34.38 -18.78 -18.61
CA GLN A 56 -35.20 -18.73 -19.84
C GLN A 56 -34.94 -19.93 -20.77
N GLN A 57 -33.69 -20.38 -20.85
CA GLN A 57 -33.35 -21.55 -21.68
C GLN A 57 -33.95 -22.84 -21.10
N ILE A 58 -33.91 -22.97 -19.74
CA ILE A 58 -34.54 -24.09 -19.02
C ILE A 58 -36.06 -24.06 -19.22
N GLU A 59 -36.67 -22.86 -19.03
CA GLU A 59 -38.12 -22.65 -19.29
C GLU A 59 -38.52 -23.10 -20.71
N THR A 60 -37.78 -22.65 -21.72
CA THR A 60 -38.03 -23.01 -23.11
C THR A 60 -37.94 -24.52 -23.33
N THR A 61 -36.97 -25.18 -22.71
CA THR A 61 -36.79 -26.63 -22.79
C THR A 61 -37.96 -27.38 -22.17
N LEU A 62 -38.37 -26.98 -20.95
CA LEU A 62 -39.52 -27.59 -20.26
C LEU A 62 -40.81 -27.33 -20.98
N LYS A 63 -41.06 -26.15 -21.51
CA LYS A 63 -42.24 -25.78 -22.29
C LYS A 63 -42.31 -26.58 -23.56
N THR A 64 -41.19 -26.81 -24.24
CA THR A 64 -41.15 -27.69 -25.42
C THR A 64 -41.56 -29.11 -25.06
N ALA A 65 -41.06 -29.65 -23.95
CA ALA A 65 -41.45 -30.99 -23.49
C ALA A 65 -42.95 -31.06 -23.09
N ASP A 66 -43.44 -30.00 -22.43
CA ASP A 66 -44.88 -29.90 -22.08
C ASP A 66 -45.77 -29.86 -23.30
N THR A 67 -45.46 -29.06 -24.34
CA THR A 67 -46.21 -29.00 -25.60
C THR A 67 -46.29 -30.39 -26.27
N VAL A 68 -45.21 -31.16 -26.23
CA VAL A 68 -45.19 -32.52 -26.77
C VAL A 68 -46.09 -33.46 -25.92
N VAL A 69 -46.00 -33.39 -24.58
CA VAL A 69 -46.84 -34.16 -23.67
C VAL A 69 -48.32 -33.81 -23.90
N GLU A 70 -48.66 -32.54 -24.03
CA GLU A 70 -50.03 -32.07 -24.27
C GLU A 70 -50.56 -32.55 -25.61
N SER A 71 -49.76 -32.47 -26.69
CA SER A 71 -50.16 -33.02 -28.00
C SER A 71 -50.41 -34.53 -28.02
N LEU A 72 -49.61 -35.28 -27.22
CA LEU A 72 -49.85 -36.72 -27.04
C LEU A 72 -51.11 -36.99 -26.18
N LEU A 73 -51.33 -36.19 -25.12
CA LEU A 73 -52.49 -36.24 -24.25
C LEU A 73 -53.80 -36.06 -25.06
N GLU A 74 -53.88 -34.99 -25.83
CA GLU A 74 -55.05 -34.70 -26.66
C GLU A 74 -55.40 -35.83 -27.62
N ARG A 75 -54.40 -36.49 -28.23
CA ARG A 75 -54.60 -37.65 -29.12
C ARG A 75 -55.10 -38.86 -28.36
N VAL A 76 -54.55 -39.12 -27.18
CA VAL A 76 -54.94 -40.28 -26.34
C VAL A 76 -56.33 -40.11 -25.75
N GLU A 77 -56.71 -38.88 -25.33
CA GLU A 77 -58.05 -38.60 -24.81
C GLU A 77 -59.12 -38.64 -25.92
N ALA A 78 -58.80 -38.17 -27.11
CA ALA A 78 -59.72 -38.22 -28.28
C ALA A 78 -60.10 -39.65 -28.68
N GLU A 79 -59.19 -40.60 -28.56
CA GLU A 79 -59.35 -42.00 -28.88
C GLU A 79 -59.73 -42.86 -27.64
N GLY A 80 -60.04 -42.21 -26.51
CA GLY A 80 -60.52 -42.85 -25.28
C GLY A 80 -59.51 -43.72 -24.54
N ALA A 81 -58.19 -43.43 -24.66
CA ALA A 81 -57.09 -44.16 -24.05
C ALA A 81 -57.04 -45.67 -24.39
N ASN A 82 -57.47 -46.04 -25.60
CA ASN A 82 -57.44 -47.40 -26.12
C ASN A 82 -55.98 -47.90 -26.22
N PRO A 83 -55.61 -49.03 -25.58
CA PRO A 83 -54.24 -49.57 -25.60
C PRO A 83 -53.67 -49.86 -26.97
N GLU A 84 -54.49 -50.30 -27.95
CA GLU A 84 -54.03 -50.54 -29.31
C GLU A 84 -53.64 -49.21 -30.02
N PHE A 85 -54.47 -48.17 -29.87
CA PHE A 85 -54.18 -46.87 -30.37
C PHE A 85 -52.92 -46.28 -29.71
N VAL A 86 -52.81 -46.33 -28.37
CA VAL A 86 -51.65 -45.85 -27.65
C VAL A 86 -50.36 -46.52 -28.14
N GLN A 87 -50.41 -47.80 -28.45
CA GLN A 87 -49.26 -48.54 -28.97
C GLN A 87 -48.90 -48.11 -30.40
N SER A 88 -49.86 -47.66 -31.21
CA SER A 88 -49.64 -47.11 -32.55
C SER A 88 -48.88 -45.78 -32.54
N LEU A 89 -48.81 -45.07 -31.38
CA LEU A 89 -48.07 -43.84 -31.21
C LEU A 89 -46.54 -44.06 -31.08
N TYR A 90 -46.04 -45.30 -30.94
CA TYR A 90 -44.63 -45.63 -30.78
C TYR A 90 -43.72 -44.96 -31.83
N PRO A 91 -43.99 -45.04 -33.15
CA PRO A 91 -43.14 -44.40 -34.18
C PRO A 91 -43.09 -42.91 -34.04
N LEU A 92 -44.22 -42.26 -33.72
CA LEU A 92 -44.31 -40.82 -33.50
C LEU A 92 -43.47 -40.40 -32.28
N MET A 93 -43.67 -41.08 -31.16
CA MET A 93 -42.93 -40.82 -29.90
C MET A 93 -41.43 -41.02 -30.07
N THR A 94 -41.03 -42.05 -30.81
CA THR A 94 -39.59 -42.29 -31.10
C THR A 94 -39.01 -41.20 -31.99
N SER A 95 -39.78 -40.76 -33.03
CA SER A 95 -39.35 -39.67 -33.89
C SER A 95 -39.18 -38.35 -33.12
N LEU A 96 -40.18 -38.00 -32.28
CA LEU A 96 -40.14 -36.81 -31.42
C LEU A 96 -38.98 -36.84 -30.45
N ALA A 97 -38.74 -37.98 -29.77
CA ALA A 97 -37.62 -38.12 -28.86
C ALA A 97 -36.25 -37.99 -29.55
N SER A 98 -36.15 -38.44 -30.79
CA SER A 98 -34.96 -38.31 -31.60
C SER A 98 -34.74 -36.88 -32.12
N ALA A 99 -35.83 -36.16 -32.42
CA ALA A 99 -35.77 -34.76 -32.92
C ALA A 99 -35.51 -33.73 -31.81
N LEU A 100 -35.83 -34.05 -30.57
CA LEU A 100 -35.71 -33.15 -29.42
C LEU A 100 -34.64 -33.65 -28.44
N PRO A 101 -33.40 -33.17 -28.53
CA PRO A 101 -32.27 -33.70 -27.77
C PRO A 101 -32.42 -33.61 -26.23
N ALA A 102 -33.27 -32.70 -25.74
CA ALA A 102 -33.58 -32.60 -24.32
C ALA A 102 -34.46 -33.77 -23.84
N ILE A 103 -35.34 -34.30 -24.66
CA ILE A 103 -36.25 -35.37 -24.31
C ILE A 103 -35.51 -36.70 -24.40
N HIS A 104 -35.26 -37.29 -23.24
CA HIS A 104 -34.61 -38.57 -23.13
C HIS A 104 -35.53 -39.73 -23.51
N GLU A 105 -36.77 -39.71 -22.96
CA GLU A 105 -37.77 -40.76 -23.17
C GLU A 105 -39.18 -40.20 -22.95
N MET A 106 -40.15 -40.74 -23.68
CA MET A 106 -41.56 -40.49 -23.44
C MET A 106 -42.28 -41.81 -23.15
N GLY A 107 -43.33 -41.73 -22.35
CA GLY A 107 -44.12 -42.90 -22.00
C GLY A 107 -45.58 -42.55 -21.72
N ILE A 108 -46.44 -43.55 -21.90
CA ILE A 108 -47.86 -43.50 -21.57
C ILE A 108 -48.15 -44.68 -20.69
N THR A 109 -48.83 -44.46 -19.54
CA THR A 109 -49.23 -45.51 -18.61
C THR A 109 -50.76 -45.61 -18.60
N ASP A 110 -51.25 -46.81 -18.17
CA ASP A 110 -52.64 -46.98 -17.85
C ASP A 110 -52.98 -46.51 -16.41
N LYS A 111 -54.23 -46.65 -15.98
CA LYS A 111 -54.72 -46.26 -14.64
C LYS A 111 -54.08 -47.04 -13.49
N ASP A 112 -53.50 -48.20 -13.76
CA ASP A 112 -52.83 -49.05 -12.77
C ASP A 112 -51.31 -48.87 -12.75
N GLY A 113 -50.79 -47.95 -13.58
CA GLY A 113 -49.39 -47.61 -13.72
C GLY A 113 -48.58 -48.52 -14.63
N ASN A 114 -49.21 -49.43 -15.35
CA ASN A 114 -48.51 -50.23 -16.34
C ASN A 114 -48.17 -49.39 -17.58
N ALA A 115 -46.96 -49.52 -18.09
CA ALA A 115 -46.54 -48.81 -19.28
C ALA A 115 -47.27 -49.46 -20.51
N LEU A 116 -47.99 -48.63 -21.24
CA LEU A 116 -48.63 -49.02 -22.50
C LEU A 116 -47.66 -48.90 -23.68
N VAL A 117 -46.91 -47.82 -23.72
CA VAL A 117 -45.90 -47.54 -24.74
C VAL A 117 -44.79 -46.69 -24.17
N LYS A 118 -43.57 -46.86 -24.68
CA LYS A 118 -42.42 -46.01 -24.40
C LYS A 118 -41.61 -45.76 -25.65
N SER A 119 -41.12 -44.51 -25.85
CA SER A 119 -40.40 -44.18 -27.08
C SER A 119 -39.09 -44.96 -27.29
N ARG A 120 -38.52 -45.55 -26.26
CA ARG A 120 -37.30 -46.38 -26.32
C ARG A 120 -37.57 -47.90 -26.24
N VAL A 121 -38.74 -48.30 -25.81
CA VAL A 121 -39.12 -49.70 -25.66
C VAL A 121 -40.51 -49.90 -26.29
N PRO A 122 -40.60 -50.54 -27.48
CA PRO A 122 -41.87 -50.68 -28.18
C PRO A 122 -42.93 -51.47 -27.39
N HIS A 123 -42.52 -52.47 -26.68
CA HIS A 123 -43.40 -53.32 -25.86
C HIS A 123 -42.88 -53.41 -24.39
N PRO A 124 -43.26 -52.47 -23.52
CA PRO A 124 -42.74 -52.36 -22.18
C PRO A 124 -43.42 -53.34 -21.22
N VAL A 125 -43.38 -54.63 -21.53
CA VAL A 125 -44.04 -55.70 -20.74
C VAL A 125 -43.46 -55.75 -19.34
N GLY A 126 -44.34 -55.77 -18.31
CA GLY A 126 -43.95 -55.87 -16.89
C GLY A 126 -43.39 -54.56 -16.29
N MET A 127 -43.33 -53.47 -17.03
CA MET A 127 -42.92 -52.18 -16.50
C MET A 127 -44.11 -51.46 -15.86
N ASN A 128 -44.05 -51.25 -14.55
CA ASN A 128 -45.05 -50.49 -13.80
C ASN A 128 -44.41 -49.27 -13.12
N TYR A 129 -45.12 -48.15 -13.11
CA TYR A 129 -44.68 -46.84 -12.65
C TYR A 129 -45.57 -46.24 -11.55
N ARG A 130 -46.42 -47.07 -10.91
CA ARG A 130 -47.38 -46.66 -9.88
C ARG A 130 -46.71 -46.02 -8.67
N GLU A 131 -45.49 -46.44 -8.35
CA GLU A 131 -44.68 -45.88 -7.23
C GLU A 131 -44.09 -44.50 -7.53
N ARG A 132 -44.13 -44.04 -8.75
CA ARG A 132 -43.54 -42.75 -9.16
C ARG A 132 -44.37 -41.60 -8.64
N ASP A 133 -43.67 -40.53 -8.18
CA ASP A 133 -44.26 -39.31 -7.66
C ASP A 133 -45.27 -38.67 -8.62
N TYR A 134 -44.90 -38.56 -9.90
CA TYR A 134 -45.77 -38.01 -10.93
C TYR A 134 -47.05 -38.84 -11.13
N PHE A 135 -46.96 -40.17 -11.03
CA PHE A 135 -48.13 -41.01 -11.15
C PHE A 135 -49.06 -40.86 -9.96
N GLN A 136 -48.52 -40.90 -8.73
CA GLN A 136 -49.27 -40.73 -7.49
C GLN A 136 -49.93 -39.33 -7.43
N PHE A 137 -49.22 -38.29 -7.90
CA PHE A 137 -49.79 -36.96 -7.98
C PHE A 137 -51.02 -36.95 -8.89
N HIS A 138 -50.92 -37.41 -10.14
CA HIS A 138 -52.03 -37.42 -11.07
C HIS A 138 -53.17 -38.38 -10.71
N GLN A 139 -52.89 -39.45 -9.94
CA GLN A 139 -53.91 -40.33 -9.43
C GLN A 139 -54.79 -39.67 -8.36
N THR A 140 -54.21 -38.82 -7.54
CA THR A 140 -54.88 -38.17 -6.40
C THR A 140 -55.41 -36.78 -6.70
N HIS A 141 -54.85 -36.09 -7.68
CA HIS A 141 -55.26 -34.74 -8.06
C HIS A 141 -55.94 -34.73 -9.41
N ASN A 142 -57.17 -34.26 -9.40
CA ASN A 142 -57.96 -34.14 -10.64
C ASN A 142 -57.75 -32.76 -11.28
N THR A 143 -56.51 -32.50 -11.73
CA THR A 143 -56.13 -31.28 -12.41
C THR A 143 -55.49 -31.63 -13.76
N ASN A 144 -55.70 -30.76 -14.78
CA ASN A 144 -54.99 -30.89 -16.03
C ASN A 144 -53.64 -30.16 -16.01
N ASP A 145 -53.20 -29.72 -14.80
CA ASP A 145 -51.96 -29.02 -14.66
C ASP A 145 -50.75 -29.92 -14.93
N LEU A 146 -49.71 -29.33 -15.46
CA LEU A 146 -48.43 -29.96 -15.63
C LEU A 146 -47.85 -30.30 -14.25
N TYR A 147 -47.37 -31.52 -14.07
CA TYR A 147 -46.55 -31.89 -12.92
C TYR A 147 -45.09 -32.06 -13.34
N VAL A 148 -44.19 -31.41 -12.61
CA VAL A 148 -42.74 -31.55 -12.78
C VAL A 148 -42.18 -32.40 -11.66
N GLY A 149 -41.82 -33.65 -11.99
CA GLY A 149 -41.11 -34.53 -11.07
C GLY A 149 -39.62 -34.41 -11.20
N VAL A 150 -38.92 -34.32 -10.08
CA VAL A 150 -37.49 -34.13 -10.04
C VAL A 150 -36.77 -35.42 -9.60
N LEU A 151 -35.55 -35.64 -10.19
CA LEU A 151 -34.66 -36.75 -9.83
C LEU A 151 -35.27 -38.13 -9.89
N ILE A 152 -35.79 -38.51 -11.04
CA ILE A 152 -36.14 -39.90 -11.27
C ILE A 152 -35.00 -40.66 -11.95
N ARG A 153 -34.79 -41.91 -11.57
CA ARG A 153 -33.91 -42.84 -12.27
C ARG A 153 -34.72 -43.66 -13.25
N SER A 154 -34.36 -43.61 -14.55
CA SER A 154 -35.00 -44.38 -15.60
C SER A 154 -34.89 -45.89 -15.32
N LYS A 155 -36.02 -46.62 -15.48
CA LYS A 155 -36.05 -48.11 -15.39
C LYS A 155 -35.49 -48.75 -16.66
N VAL A 156 -35.27 -48.00 -17.72
CA VAL A 156 -34.80 -48.54 -19.00
C VAL A 156 -33.26 -48.59 -19.04
N ASP A 157 -32.61 -47.52 -18.66
CA ASP A 157 -31.13 -47.37 -18.79
C ASP A 157 -30.45 -46.80 -17.55
N GLY A 158 -31.19 -46.57 -16.46
CA GLY A 158 -30.65 -46.07 -15.22
C GLY A 158 -30.29 -44.58 -15.22
N SER A 159 -30.51 -43.83 -16.33
CA SER A 159 -30.23 -42.38 -16.41
C SER A 159 -31.08 -41.61 -15.41
N VAL A 160 -30.52 -40.47 -14.94
CA VAL A 160 -31.23 -39.57 -14.01
C VAL A 160 -31.87 -38.44 -14.83
N ASN A 161 -33.17 -38.25 -14.59
CA ASN A 161 -33.99 -37.36 -15.43
C ASN A 161 -34.93 -36.50 -14.56
N ILE A 162 -35.36 -35.38 -15.11
CA ILE A 162 -36.51 -34.59 -14.67
C ILE A 162 -37.69 -35.04 -15.53
N THR A 163 -38.89 -35.15 -14.95
CA THR A 163 -40.10 -35.53 -15.69
C THR A 163 -41.07 -34.37 -15.79
N VAL A 164 -41.70 -34.24 -16.94
CA VAL A 164 -42.89 -33.42 -17.14
C VAL A 164 -44.04 -34.39 -17.50
N SER A 165 -45.17 -34.25 -16.82
CA SER A 165 -46.27 -35.20 -17.00
C SER A 165 -47.63 -34.55 -16.86
N ARG A 166 -48.62 -35.13 -17.56
CA ARG A 166 -50.02 -34.72 -17.51
C ARG A 166 -50.91 -35.94 -17.28
N ARG A 167 -52.03 -35.71 -16.59
CA ARG A 167 -53.08 -36.69 -16.34
C ARG A 167 -53.87 -37.01 -17.60
N ILE A 168 -54.15 -38.27 -17.83
CA ILE A 168 -55.11 -38.72 -18.87
C ILE A 168 -56.47 -38.92 -18.18
N ASN A 169 -57.49 -38.28 -18.74
CA ASN A 169 -58.87 -38.43 -18.28
C ASN A 169 -59.71 -39.24 -19.30
N LYS A 170 -60.63 -40.02 -18.80
CA LYS A 170 -61.70 -40.56 -19.62
C LYS A 170 -62.76 -39.46 -19.90
N ALA A 171 -63.69 -39.77 -20.79
CA ALA A 171 -64.82 -38.86 -21.11
C ALA A 171 -65.71 -38.52 -19.90
N ASP A 172 -65.71 -39.37 -18.87
CA ASP A 172 -66.39 -39.14 -17.58
C ASP A 172 -65.57 -38.40 -16.55
N GLY A 173 -64.35 -37.97 -16.90
CA GLY A 173 -63.39 -37.29 -15.99
C GLY A 173 -62.61 -38.24 -15.05
N SER A 174 -62.84 -39.53 -15.13
CA SER A 174 -62.12 -40.52 -14.30
C SER A 174 -60.67 -40.69 -14.77
N PHE A 175 -59.77 -41.04 -13.85
CA PHE A 175 -58.34 -41.27 -14.14
C PHE A 175 -58.14 -42.45 -15.09
N ALA A 176 -57.44 -42.23 -16.17
CA ALA A 176 -57.14 -43.26 -17.19
C ALA A 176 -55.64 -43.61 -17.23
N GLY A 177 -54.75 -42.73 -16.75
CA GLY A 177 -53.30 -42.92 -16.82
C GLY A 177 -52.53 -41.60 -16.85
N VAL A 178 -51.25 -41.65 -17.27
CA VAL A 178 -50.36 -40.50 -17.32
C VAL A 178 -49.57 -40.53 -18.63
N VAL A 179 -49.47 -39.38 -19.29
CA VAL A 179 -48.48 -39.09 -20.32
C VAL A 179 -47.28 -38.44 -19.65
N VAL A 180 -46.07 -38.91 -19.92
CA VAL A 180 -44.85 -38.41 -19.31
C VAL A 180 -43.74 -38.26 -20.35
N ALA A 181 -42.97 -37.17 -20.25
CA ALA A 181 -41.69 -37.01 -20.93
C ALA A 181 -40.58 -36.84 -19.90
N SER A 182 -39.47 -37.53 -20.09
CA SER A 182 -38.27 -37.48 -19.25
C SER A 182 -37.22 -36.61 -19.93
N ILE A 183 -36.68 -35.62 -19.25
CA ILE A 183 -35.65 -34.71 -19.72
C ILE A 183 -34.33 -35.10 -19.06
N SER A 184 -33.29 -35.36 -19.86
CA SER A 184 -32.01 -35.81 -19.38
C SER A 184 -31.28 -34.72 -18.61
N LEU A 185 -30.74 -35.02 -17.45
CA LEU A 185 -29.82 -34.15 -16.73
C LEU A 185 -28.52 -33.93 -17.51
N ASP A 186 -28.05 -34.93 -18.29
CA ASP A 186 -26.87 -34.76 -19.17
C ASP A 186 -27.07 -33.69 -20.23
N PHE A 187 -28.32 -33.49 -20.67
CA PHE A 187 -28.63 -32.37 -21.58
C PHE A 187 -28.35 -31.02 -20.91
N PHE A 188 -28.84 -30.85 -19.71
CA PHE A 188 -28.57 -29.61 -18.95
C PHE A 188 -27.09 -29.44 -18.63
N GLN A 189 -26.39 -30.50 -18.31
CA GLN A 189 -24.97 -30.46 -18.06
C GLN A 189 -24.20 -29.98 -19.30
N LYS A 190 -24.47 -30.55 -20.48
CA LYS A 190 -23.87 -30.13 -21.75
C LYS A 190 -24.26 -28.71 -22.13
N LEU A 191 -25.50 -28.32 -21.86
CA LEU A 191 -25.93 -26.93 -22.04
C LEU A 191 -25.10 -25.98 -21.18
N PHE A 192 -24.93 -26.26 -19.89
CA PHE A 192 -24.15 -25.43 -18.97
C PHE A 192 -22.66 -25.42 -19.33
N GLU A 193 -22.10 -26.54 -19.77
CA GLU A 193 -20.72 -26.62 -20.27
C GLU A 193 -20.49 -25.76 -21.52
N SER A 194 -21.53 -25.58 -22.37
CA SER A 194 -21.47 -24.73 -23.55
C SER A 194 -21.47 -23.22 -23.23
N ILE A 195 -21.92 -22.86 -22.02
CA ILE A 195 -21.93 -21.47 -21.55
C ILE A 195 -20.57 -21.14 -20.95
N LEU A 196 -19.85 -20.22 -21.60
CA LEU A 196 -18.54 -19.75 -21.15
C LEU A 196 -18.68 -18.95 -19.85
N VAL A 197 -18.58 -19.65 -18.72
CA VAL A 197 -18.34 -19.02 -17.42
C VAL A 197 -16.82 -18.88 -17.23
N LYS A 198 -16.38 -17.68 -16.85
CA LYS A 198 -14.95 -17.46 -16.53
C LYS A 198 -14.46 -18.50 -15.51
N SER A 199 -13.18 -18.76 -15.50
CA SER A 199 -12.50 -19.65 -14.54
C SER A 199 -13.06 -19.44 -13.11
N GLY A 200 -13.36 -20.53 -12.40
CA GLY A 200 -14.00 -20.48 -11.08
C GLY A 200 -15.52 -20.19 -11.09
N GLY A 201 -16.17 -20.20 -12.25
CA GLY A 201 -17.62 -20.04 -12.35
C GLY A 201 -18.36 -21.38 -12.35
N HIS A 202 -19.55 -21.40 -11.74
CA HIS A 202 -20.43 -22.57 -11.67
C HIS A 202 -21.85 -22.20 -12.08
N ILE A 203 -22.48 -23.07 -12.87
CA ILE A 203 -23.91 -23.01 -13.13
C ILE A 203 -24.56 -24.22 -12.49
N SER A 204 -25.63 -24.00 -11.75
CA SER A 204 -26.36 -25.05 -11.07
C SER A 204 -27.86 -24.94 -11.39
N LEU A 205 -28.52 -26.08 -11.54
CA LEU A 205 -29.97 -26.22 -11.54
C LEU A 205 -30.38 -26.83 -10.21
N VAL A 206 -31.27 -26.15 -9.52
CA VAL A 206 -31.73 -26.49 -8.18
C VAL A 206 -33.26 -26.56 -8.18
N ALA A 207 -33.84 -27.51 -7.49
CA ALA A 207 -35.29 -27.52 -7.27
C ALA A 207 -35.66 -26.56 -6.11
N ASP A 208 -36.90 -26.06 -6.09
CA ASP A 208 -37.38 -25.11 -5.05
C ASP A 208 -37.23 -25.65 -3.62
N ASN A 209 -37.21 -26.98 -3.45
CA ASN A 209 -36.94 -27.60 -2.17
C ASN A 209 -35.47 -27.63 -1.76
N GLY A 210 -34.59 -27.00 -2.58
CA GLY A 210 -33.16 -26.94 -2.34
C GLY A 210 -32.35 -28.12 -2.85
N THR A 211 -32.94 -29.05 -3.59
CA THR A 211 -32.21 -30.20 -4.15
C THR A 211 -31.39 -29.80 -5.37
N LEU A 212 -30.07 -30.02 -5.35
CA LEU A 212 -29.21 -29.84 -6.52
C LEU A 212 -29.48 -30.89 -7.57
N LEU A 213 -29.82 -30.48 -8.76
CA LEU A 213 -30.12 -31.39 -9.87
C LEU A 213 -28.90 -31.55 -10.79
N VAL A 214 -28.28 -30.45 -11.19
CA VAL A 214 -27.13 -30.42 -12.07
C VAL A 214 -26.18 -29.28 -11.65
N ARG A 215 -24.89 -29.50 -11.74
CA ARG A 215 -23.86 -28.45 -11.60
C ARG A 215 -22.79 -28.64 -12.68
N SER A 216 -22.39 -27.55 -13.30
CA SER A 216 -21.27 -27.49 -14.25
C SER A 216 -20.29 -26.37 -13.83
N PRO A 217 -18.95 -26.60 -13.79
CA PRO A 217 -18.31 -27.91 -13.89
C PRO A 217 -18.78 -28.86 -12.78
N ALA A 218 -18.77 -30.17 -13.08
CA ALA A 218 -19.22 -31.18 -12.13
C ALA A 218 -18.35 -31.11 -10.85
N ALA A 219 -18.98 -30.88 -9.72
CA ALA A 219 -18.30 -30.77 -8.43
C ALA A 219 -17.72 -32.10 -7.91
N PHE A 220 -18.17 -33.24 -8.48
CA PHE A 220 -17.80 -34.55 -7.97
C PHE A 220 -17.46 -35.53 -9.10
N ALA A 221 -16.28 -36.13 -9.01
CA ALA A 221 -15.94 -37.31 -9.78
C ALA A 221 -16.75 -38.49 -9.22
N GLY A 222 -18.00 -38.69 -9.71
CA GLY A 222 -18.85 -39.77 -9.22
C GLY A 222 -20.36 -39.59 -9.49
N GLY A 223 -20.78 -38.43 -10.01
CA GLY A 223 -22.04 -38.25 -10.74
C GLY A 223 -23.36 -38.44 -10.00
N GLU A 224 -23.42 -38.66 -8.70
CA GLU A 224 -24.71 -38.73 -7.99
C GLU A 224 -25.04 -37.40 -7.29
N PRO A 225 -26.22 -36.80 -7.57
CA PRO A 225 -26.73 -35.69 -6.81
C PRO A 225 -26.97 -36.14 -5.35
N ARG A 226 -26.23 -35.54 -4.40
CA ARG A 226 -26.52 -35.81 -2.97
C ARG A 226 -27.64 -34.92 -2.51
N VAL A 227 -28.75 -35.50 -2.16
CA VAL A 227 -29.85 -34.84 -1.45
C VAL A 227 -29.31 -34.39 -0.09
N GLY A 228 -29.30 -33.09 0.20
CA GLY A 228 -28.95 -32.53 1.50
C GLY A 228 -27.69 -31.67 1.59
N GLU A 229 -26.88 -31.52 0.51
CA GLU A 229 -25.68 -30.68 0.55
C GLU A 229 -25.95 -29.16 0.40
N ILE A 230 -27.22 -28.74 0.27
CA ILE A 230 -27.59 -27.37 -0.10
C ILE A 230 -28.37 -26.62 0.99
N ASP A 231 -28.38 -27.12 2.22
CA ASP A 231 -29.07 -26.38 3.30
C ASP A 231 -28.55 -24.94 3.45
N ALA A 232 -27.28 -24.68 3.20
CA ALA A 232 -26.74 -23.35 3.25
C ALA A 232 -26.92 -22.53 1.95
N GLU A 233 -27.00 -23.17 0.77
CA GLU A 233 -27.44 -22.47 -0.46
C GLU A 233 -28.95 -22.17 -0.35
N ARG A 234 -29.75 -23.05 0.27
CA ARG A 234 -31.15 -22.83 0.57
C ARG A 234 -31.37 -21.67 1.54
N ASP A 235 -30.57 -21.58 2.60
CA ASP A 235 -30.61 -20.47 3.55
C ASP A 235 -30.16 -19.17 2.88
N ALA A 236 -29.18 -19.22 1.98
CA ALA A 236 -28.76 -18.10 1.16
C ALA A 236 -29.83 -17.67 0.14
N LEU A 237 -30.53 -18.63 -0.48
CA LEU A 237 -31.66 -18.36 -1.39
C LEU A 237 -32.88 -17.79 -0.65
N SER A 238 -33.06 -18.13 0.64
CA SER A 238 -34.17 -17.64 1.45
C SER A 238 -33.92 -16.32 2.19
N ALA A 239 -32.65 -15.96 2.40
CA ALA A 239 -32.24 -14.87 3.27
C ALA A 239 -31.89 -13.56 2.55
N THR A 240 -31.78 -13.55 1.20
CA THR A 240 -31.24 -12.38 0.45
C THR A 240 -32.26 -11.85 -0.56
N THR A 241 -32.17 -10.54 -0.84
CA THR A 241 -32.86 -9.92 -1.96
C THR A 241 -32.56 -10.68 -3.27
N PRO A 242 -33.53 -10.84 -4.19
CA PRO A 242 -33.53 -11.84 -5.26
C PRO A 242 -32.35 -11.82 -6.24
N ASP A 243 -31.45 -10.86 -6.19
CA ASP A 243 -30.54 -10.64 -7.33
C ASP A 243 -29.03 -10.84 -7.04
N ALA A 244 -28.58 -11.04 -5.79
CA ALA A 244 -27.14 -11.17 -5.53
C ALA A 244 -26.82 -11.99 -4.28
N LEU A 245 -26.06 -13.05 -4.46
CA LEU A 245 -25.53 -13.91 -3.40
C LEU A 245 -24.05 -13.57 -3.15
N ASP A 246 -23.67 -13.44 -1.87
CA ASP A 246 -22.27 -13.43 -1.42
C ASP A 246 -22.19 -14.35 -0.21
N TYR A 247 -21.71 -15.57 -0.40
CA TYR A 247 -21.74 -16.61 0.61
C TYR A 247 -20.48 -17.46 0.64
N LEU A 248 -20.27 -18.11 1.78
CA LEU A 248 -19.23 -19.12 1.93
C LEU A 248 -19.84 -20.49 1.59
N SER A 249 -19.36 -21.12 0.53
CA SER A 249 -19.86 -22.44 0.14
C SER A 249 -19.53 -23.47 1.21
N PRO A 250 -20.54 -24.21 1.72
CA PRO A 250 -20.32 -25.18 2.76
C PRO A 250 -19.59 -26.43 2.26
N SER A 251 -19.66 -26.70 0.95
CA SER A 251 -19.09 -27.92 0.37
C SER A 251 -17.55 -27.85 0.28
N ASP A 252 -16.97 -26.66 0.11
CA ASP A 252 -15.52 -26.49 -0.10
C ASP A 252 -14.90 -25.29 0.63
N GLY A 253 -15.71 -24.51 1.38
CA GLY A 253 -15.23 -23.33 2.12
C GLY A 253 -14.80 -22.17 1.23
N VAL A 254 -15.16 -22.16 -0.05
CA VAL A 254 -14.83 -21.07 -0.98
C VAL A 254 -15.89 -19.98 -0.93
N ARG A 255 -15.46 -18.73 -0.79
CA ARG A 255 -16.37 -17.59 -0.87
C ARG A 255 -16.74 -17.31 -2.33
N ARG A 256 -18.06 -17.29 -2.61
CA ARG A 256 -18.62 -17.09 -3.95
C ARG A 256 -19.53 -15.89 -4.02
N VAL A 257 -19.48 -15.24 -5.16
CA VAL A 257 -20.43 -14.22 -5.56
C VAL A 257 -21.26 -14.78 -6.71
N GLY A 258 -22.57 -14.57 -6.67
CA GLY A 258 -23.44 -15.11 -7.71
C GLY A 258 -24.81 -14.49 -7.69
N SER A 259 -25.67 -15.05 -8.56
CA SER A 259 -27.08 -14.67 -8.69
C SER A 259 -27.90 -15.88 -9.04
N TYR A 260 -29.18 -15.83 -8.72
CA TYR A 260 -30.13 -16.86 -9.11
C TYR A 260 -31.34 -16.27 -9.83
N SER A 261 -32.02 -17.11 -10.59
CA SER A 261 -33.26 -16.77 -11.26
C SER A 261 -34.22 -17.95 -11.20
N HIS A 262 -35.42 -17.71 -10.70
CA HIS A 262 -36.48 -18.74 -10.77
C HIS A 262 -36.85 -19.01 -12.22
N VAL A 263 -37.11 -20.28 -12.52
CA VAL A 263 -37.63 -20.69 -13.82
C VAL A 263 -39.14 -20.43 -13.80
N PRO A 264 -39.65 -19.52 -14.66
CA PRO A 264 -41.07 -19.19 -14.63
C PRO A 264 -41.97 -20.43 -14.79
N HIS A 265 -43.01 -20.53 -13.99
CA HIS A 265 -44.00 -21.60 -14.00
C HIS A 265 -43.49 -23.01 -13.58
N TYR A 266 -42.22 -23.15 -13.20
CA TYR A 266 -41.62 -24.42 -12.81
C TYR A 266 -40.91 -24.31 -11.46
N PRO A 267 -40.96 -25.37 -10.62
CA PRO A 267 -40.35 -25.38 -9.28
C PRO A 267 -38.81 -25.55 -9.37
N LEU A 268 -38.15 -24.73 -10.14
CA LEU A 268 -36.73 -24.78 -10.44
C LEU A 268 -36.06 -23.43 -10.37
N VAL A 269 -34.82 -23.42 -9.98
CA VAL A 269 -33.98 -22.23 -9.86
C VAL A 269 -32.67 -22.44 -10.62
N ALA A 270 -32.33 -21.50 -11.50
CA ALA A 270 -31.02 -21.41 -12.11
C ALA A 270 -30.11 -20.57 -11.23
N LEU A 271 -28.99 -21.12 -10.79
CA LEU A 271 -27.99 -20.48 -9.94
C LEU A 271 -26.68 -20.37 -10.71
N VAL A 272 -26.13 -19.14 -10.79
CA VAL A 272 -24.82 -18.87 -11.38
C VAL A 272 -23.93 -18.23 -10.34
N THR A 273 -22.79 -18.83 -10.07
CA THR A 273 -21.84 -18.35 -9.08
C THR A 273 -20.42 -18.29 -9.62
N GLN A 274 -19.57 -17.46 -9.01
CA GLN A 274 -18.16 -17.34 -9.37
C GLN A 274 -17.31 -17.18 -8.10
N ASP A 275 -16.13 -17.82 -8.08
CA ASP A 275 -15.22 -17.76 -6.94
C ASP A 275 -14.67 -16.34 -6.75
N ASN A 276 -14.80 -15.78 -5.55
CA ASN A 276 -14.35 -14.44 -5.21
C ASN A 276 -12.84 -14.28 -5.39
N SER A 277 -12.06 -15.32 -5.07
CA SER A 277 -10.60 -15.34 -5.27
C SER A 277 -10.21 -15.22 -6.74
N GLU A 278 -10.98 -15.83 -7.63
CA GLU A 278 -10.75 -15.80 -9.07
C GLU A 278 -11.15 -14.45 -9.67
N ILE A 279 -12.30 -13.88 -9.25
CA ILE A 279 -12.73 -12.53 -9.60
C ILE A 279 -11.64 -11.52 -9.25
N LEU A 280 -11.07 -11.62 -8.04
CA LEU A 280 -10.07 -10.69 -7.52
C LEU A 280 -8.61 -11.04 -7.87
N ARG A 281 -8.35 -12.14 -8.58
CA ARG A 281 -6.99 -12.56 -8.94
C ARG A 281 -6.23 -11.52 -9.75
N GLN A 282 -6.89 -10.97 -10.77
CA GLN A 282 -6.31 -9.92 -11.62
C GLN A 282 -6.10 -8.62 -10.83
N TRP A 283 -7.09 -8.23 -10.02
CA TRP A 283 -6.96 -7.10 -9.11
C TRP A 283 -5.79 -7.26 -8.14
N GLY A 284 -5.63 -8.44 -7.53
CA GLY A 284 -4.52 -8.72 -6.61
C GLY A 284 -3.13 -8.61 -7.29
N SER A 285 -3.03 -9.01 -8.56
CA SER A 285 -1.80 -8.83 -9.35
C SER A 285 -1.51 -7.35 -9.60
N GLN A 286 -2.50 -6.58 -10.01
CA GLN A 286 -2.38 -5.14 -10.22
C GLN A 286 -2.02 -4.42 -8.92
N ALA A 287 -2.72 -4.74 -7.81
CA ALA A 287 -2.45 -4.14 -6.50
C ALA A 287 -1.00 -4.36 -6.03
N ARG A 288 -0.44 -5.55 -6.26
CA ARG A 288 0.99 -5.81 -5.96
C ARG A 288 1.92 -4.95 -6.80
N THR A 289 1.67 -4.82 -8.10
CA THR A 289 2.47 -3.98 -8.99
C THR A 289 2.43 -2.51 -8.55
N HIS A 290 1.25 -1.97 -8.27
CA HIS A 290 1.07 -0.60 -7.77
C HIS A 290 1.78 -0.41 -6.43
N ALA A 291 1.67 -1.36 -5.50
CA ALA A 291 2.37 -1.30 -4.22
C ALA A 291 3.90 -1.21 -4.38
N ILE A 292 4.49 -1.99 -5.30
CA ILE A 292 5.92 -1.94 -5.60
C ILE A 292 6.32 -0.56 -6.14
N VAL A 293 5.54 0.01 -7.06
CA VAL A 293 5.78 1.34 -7.64
C VAL A 293 5.71 2.42 -6.56
N VAL A 294 4.70 2.38 -5.69
CA VAL A 294 4.54 3.34 -4.58
C VAL A 294 5.72 3.26 -3.62
N VAL A 295 6.10 2.05 -3.21
CA VAL A 295 7.27 1.84 -2.32
C VAL A 295 8.54 2.38 -2.97
N GLY A 296 8.76 2.11 -4.27
CA GLY A 296 9.90 2.66 -5.02
C GLY A 296 9.91 4.19 -5.04
N ALA A 297 8.74 4.81 -5.28
CA ALA A 297 8.60 6.27 -5.26
C ALA A 297 8.88 6.86 -3.87
N LEU A 298 8.38 6.25 -2.80
CA LEU A 298 8.64 6.69 -1.43
C LEU A 298 10.12 6.59 -1.06
N ILE A 299 10.80 5.51 -1.46
CA ILE A 299 12.26 5.36 -1.29
C ILE A 299 13.01 6.47 -2.03
N ALA A 300 12.63 6.74 -3.30
CA ALA A 300 13.26 7.80 -4.09
C ALA A 300 13.10 9.18 -3.44
N ILE A 301 11.90 9.51 -2.94
CA ILE A 301 11.63 10.77 -2.20
C ILE A 301 12.50 10.84 -0.94
N ALA A 302 12.61 9.76 -0.17
CA ALA A 302 13.42 9.70 1.04
C ALA A 302 14.92 9.90 0.73
N VAL A 303 15.45 9.21 -0.27
CA VAL A 303 16.85 9.35 -0.71
C VAL A 303 17.15 10.76 -1.18
N LEU A 304 16.26 11.35 -1.99
CA LEU A 304 16.41 12.73 -2.46
C LEU A 304 16.40 13.71 -1.28
N GLY A 305 15.49 13.55 -0.33
CA GLY A 305 15.42 14.34 0.89
C GLY A 305 16.72 14.29 1.71
N LEU A 306 17.28 13.10 1.89
CA LEU A 306 18.57 12.91 2.58
C LEU A 306 19.73 13.57 1.84
N ARG A 307 19.80 13.47 0.51
CA ARG A 307 20.83 14.14 -0.30
C ARG A 307 20.75 15.65 -0.22
N VAL A 308 19.55 16.21 -0.35
CA VAL A 308 19.34 17.66 -0.23
C VAL A 308 19.73 18.14 1.17
N HIS A 309 19.36 17.39 2.22
CA HIS A 309 19.75 17.72 3.59
C HIS A 309 21.28 17.70 3.78
N GLY A 310 21.97 16.69 3.26
CA GLY A 310 23.44 16.58 3.31
C GLY A 310 24.14 17.72 2.58
N ALA A 311 23.71 18.05 1.37
CA ALA A 311 24.26 19.15 0.58
C ALA A 311 24.10 20.51 1.29
N ASN A 312 22.93 20.77 1.88
CA ASN A 312 22.68 22.00 2.64
C ASN A 312 23.58 22.12 3.89
N ARG A 313 23.91 21.00 4.56
CA ARG A 313 24.86 21.02 5.69
C ARG A 313 26.28 21.37 5.25
N ALA A 314 26.77 20.77 4.17
CA ALA A 314 28.10 21.03 3.64
C ALA A 314 28.27 22.51 3.23
N THR A 315 27.28 23.05 2.52
CA THR A 315 27.29 24.48 2.11
C THR A 315 27.26 25.42 3.32
N LYS A 316 26.54 25.12 4.38
CA LYS A 316 26.52 25.93 5.60
C LYS A 316 27.88 25.92 6.31
N MET A 317 28.55 24.79 6.40
CA MET A 317 29.87 24.70 7.02
C MET A 317 30.93 25.51 6.23
N GLN A 318 30.91 25.44 4.90
CA GLN A 318 31.79 26.27 4.06
C GLN A 318 31.55 27.78 4.24
N ALA A 319 30.29 28.19 4.44
CA ALA A 319 29.96 29.61 4.67
C ALA A 319 30.43 30.17 6.03
N PHE A 320 30.91 29.32 6.95
CA PHE A 320 31.33 29.68 8.29
C PHE A 320 32.86 29.62 8.51
N MET A 321 33.62 29.14 7.54
CA MET A 321 35.09 29.12 7.60
C MET A 321 35.69 30.20 6.77
N ASP A 322 36.91 30.68 7.15
CA ASP A 322 37.76 31.55 6.34
C ASP A 322 38.59 30.72 5.36
N ASN A 323 38.47 31.00 4.08
CA ASN A 323 39.09 30.18 3.02
C ASN A 323 40.63 30.24 3.02
N LEU A 324 41.24 31.30 3.56
CA LEU A 324 42.71 31.44 3.60
C LEU A 324 43.29 30.66 4.78
N THR A 325 42.73 30.88 5.97
CA THR A 325 43.33 30.44 7.23
C THR A 325 42.75 29.08 7.74
N GLY A 326 41.56 28.68 7.27
CA GLY A 326 40.84 27.55 7.77
C GLY A 326 40.24 27.75 9.17
N LEU A 327 40.39 28.94 9.77
CA LEU A 327 39.71 29.30 11.01
C LEU A 327 38.22 29.61 10.76
N ALA A 328 37.44 29.72 11.81
CA ALA A 328 36.10 30.28 11.71
C ALA A 328 36.18 31.72 11.16
N ASN A 329 35.17 32.11 10.37
CA ASN A 329 35.08 33.48 9.94
C ASN A 329 34.35 34.38 10.96
N ARG A 330 34.43 35.68 10.79
CA ARG A 330 33.79 36.68 11.65
C ARG A 330 32.27 36.46 11.81
N ARG A 331 31.60 35.90 10.78
CA ARG A 331 30.16 35.63 10.84
C ARG A 331 29.87 34.52 11.83
N TYR A 332 30.62 33.41 11.78
CA TYR A 332 30.50 32.32 12.74
C TYR A 332 30.82 32.76 14.16
N LEU A 333 31.92 33.53 14.34
CA LEU A 333 32.29 34.09 15.63
C LEU A 333 31.15 34.88 16.27
N ASN A 334 30.53 35.80 15.49
CA ASN A 334 29.42 36.63 15.98
C ASN A 334 28.19 35.79 16.39
N GLN A 335 27.94 34.68 15.72
CA GLN A 335 26.86 33.76 16.10
C GLN A 335 27.19 32.98 17.35
N ALA A 336 28.43 32.47 17.45
CA ALA A 336 28.93 31.77 18.61
C ALA A 336 28.96 32.66 19.85
N MET A 337 29.42 33.88 19.71
CA MET A 337 29.43 34.90 20.78
C MET A 337 28.03 35.11 21.38
N LYS A 338 26.99 35.25 20.53
CA LYS A 338 25.59 35.40 21.01
C LYS A 338 25.14 34.21 21.80
N LEU A 339 25.51 33.00 21.35
CA LEU A 339 25.09 31.75 21.96
C LEU A 339 25.80 31.51 23.31
N GLU A 340 27.15 31.63 23.29
CA GLU A 340 27.97 31.33 24.45
C GLU A 340 27.79 32.40 25.54
N PHE A 341 27.63 33.67 25.17
CA PHE A 341 27.31 34.71 26.12
C PHE A 341 25.97 34.45 26.85
N ARG A 342 24.96 34.01 26.13
CA ARG A 342 23.66 33.61 26.74
C ARG A 342 23.80 32.35 27.62
N ARG A 343 24.67 31.43 27.26
CA ARG A 343 24.96 30.22 28.07
C ARG A 343 25.65 30.59 29.37
N ALA A 344 26.71 31.40 29.27
CA ALA A 344 27.45 31.92 30.40
C ALA A 344 26.55 32.70 31.36
N ALA A 345 25.66 33.55 30.84
CA ALA A 345 24.70 34.31 31.66
C ALA A 345 23.74 33.41 32.43
N ARG A 346 23.28 32.31 31.85
CA ARG A 346 22.37 31.36 32.51
C ARG A 346 23.08 30.45 33.54
N ALA A 347 24.31 30.05 33.22
CA ALA A 347 25.08 29.14 34.06
C ALA A 347 25.86 29.85 35.15
N GLY A 348 26.04 31.20 35.09
CA GLY A 348 26.89 31.94 35.99
C GLY A 348 28.41 31.72 35.76
N HIS A 349 28.77 31.22 34.58
CA HIS A 349 30.14 30.89 34.21
C HIS A 349 30.88 32.06 33.60
N PRO A 350 32.20 32.15 33.74
CA PRO A 350 33.00 33.19 33.11
C PRO A 350 33.05 32.97 31.59
N ILE A 351 33.24 34.07 30.87
CA ILE A 351 33.52 34.02 29.44
C ILE A 351 34.57 35.02 29.10
N SER A 352 35.56 34.65 28.30
CA SER A 352 36.66 35.48 27.91
C SER A 352 36.78 35.59 26.37
N PHE A 353 37.36 36.70 25.96
CA PHE A 353 37.62 36.99 24.57
C PHE A 353 39.03 37.54 24.41
N VAL A 354 39.76 37.01 23.43
CA VAL A 354 41.11 37.49 23.11
C VAL A 354 41.11 38.04 21.72
N MET A 355 41.54 39.28 21.56
CA MET A 355 41.81 39.86 20.26
C MET A 355 43.31 39.81 20.00
N ILE A 356 43.74 39.27 18.91
CA ILE A 356 45.13 39.03 18.50
C ILE A 356 45.34 39.78 17.18
N ASP A 357 46.51 40.42 17.06
CA ASP A 357 46.97 41.07 15.84
C ASP A 357 48.45 40.75 15.59
N LEU A 358 48.80 40.45 14.35
CA LEU A 358 50.17 40.19 13.92
C LEU A 358 50.99 41.47 13.85
N ASP A 359 52.02 41.55 14.62
CA ASP A 359 52.84 42.74 14.74
C ASP A 359 53.53 43.08 13.42
N LEU A 360 53.38 44.34 13.00
CA LEU A 360 53.99 44.87 11.78
C LEU A 360 53.70 44.09 10.49
N PHE A 361 52.55 43.41 10.41
CA PHE A 361 52.20 42.55 9.29
C PHE A 361 52.13 43.30 7.96
N LYS A 362 51.71 44.56 7.96
CA LYS A 362 51.80 45.39 6.74
C LYS A 362 53.23 45.47 6.24
N SER A 363 54.22 45.78 7.11
CA SER A 363 55.63 45.82 6.75
C SER A 363 56.18 44.46 6.29
N PHE A 364 55.63 43.39 6.80
CA PHE A 364 55.94 42.03 6.30
C PHE A 364 55.47 41.88 4.86
N ASN A 365 54.22 42.25 4.56
CA ASN A 365 53.66 42.20 3.21
C ASN A 365 54.41 43.10 2.21
N ASP A 366 54.75 44.32 2.67
CA ASP A 366 55.49 45.26 1.83
C ASP A 366 56.91 44.77 1.47
N ARG A 367 57.49 43.93 2.36
CA ARG A 367 58.85 43.37 2.18
C ARG A 367 58.87 42.06 1.40
N TYR A 368 57.93 41.13 1.70
CA TYR A 368 57.97 39.76 1.19
C TYR A 368 56.85 39.45 0.16
N GLY A 369 55.94 40.38 -0.04
CA GLY A 369 54.79 40.25 -0.95
C GLY A 369 53.60 39.55 -0.31
N HIS A 370 52.42 39.81 -0.86
CA HIS A 370 51.14 39.22 -0.38
C HIS A 370 51.13 37.71 -0.34
N PRO A 371 51.70 36.93 -1.30
CA PRO A 371 51.72 35.46 -1.20
C PRO A 371 52.46 34.95 0.03
N ALA A 372 53.59 35.61 0.40
CA ALA A 372 54.33 35.26 1.63
C ALA A 372 53.52 35.61 2.90
N GLY A 373 52.79 36.73 2.87
CA GLY A 373 51.84 37.10 3.91
C GLY A 373 50.72 36.10 4.09
N ASP A 374 50.17 35.61 3.01
CA ASP A 374 49.13 34.55 3.04
C ASP A 374 49.67 33.26 3.67
N ASP A 375 50.87 32.85 3.32
CA ASP A 375 51.55 31.69 3.92
C ASP A 375 51.85 31.91 5.42
N CYS A 376 52.26 33.09 5.79
CA CYS A 376 52.44 33.51 7.17
C CYS A 376 51.10 33.41 7.95
N LEU A 377 50.01 33.94 7.44
CA LEU A 377 48.67 33.84 8.05
C LEU A 377 48.23 32.39 8.21
N ARG A 378 48.46 31.53 7.22
CA ARG A 378 48.16 30.11 7.32
C ARG A 378 48.97 29.42 8.40
N ALA A 379 50.27 29.73 8.51
CA ALA A 379 51.15 29.13 9.54
C ALA A 379 50.76 29.59 10.94
N VAL A 380 50.55 30.87 11.14
CA VAL A 380 50.09 31.46 12.40
C VAL A 380 48.76 30.94 12.85
N SER A 381 47.80 30.89 11.92
CA SER A 381 46.46 30.37 12.23
C SER A 381 46.49 28.93 12.67
N ARG A 382 47.32 28.08 12.05
CA ARG A 382 47.50 26.69 12.48
C ARG A 382 48.14 26.57 13.87
N ALA A 383 49.14 27.42 14.15
CA ALA A 383 49.78 27.46 15.45
C ALA A 383 48.81 27.88 16.56
N ILE A 384 48.02 28.92 16.33
CA ILE A 384 46.99 29.39 17.27
C ILE A 384 45.91 28.34 17.48
N GLN A 385 45.43 27.70 16.40
CA GLN A 385 44.43 26.65 16.52
C GLN A 385 44.94 25.43 17.28
N GLY A 386 46.23 25.10 17.19
CA GLY A 386 46.89 24.02 17.94
C GLY A 386 46.98 24.23 19.44
N VAL A 387 46.81 25.48 19.88
CA VAL A 387 46.79 25.83 21.33
C VAL A 387 45.40 25.54 21.94
N LEU A 388 44.34 25.63 21.13
CA LEU A 388 42.97 25.41 21.60
C LEU A 388 42.69 23.93 21.78
N CYS A 389 42.56 23.48 23.04
CA CYS A 389 42.37 22.09 23.40
C CYS A 389 40.92 21.71 23.76
N ARG A 390 40.03 22.69 23.99
CA ARG A 390 38.68 22.45 24.47
C ARG A 390 37.67 22.52 23.30
N PRO A 391 36.69 21.62 23.24
CA PRO A 391 35.70 21.63 22.16
C PRO A 391 34.87 22.91 22.05
N GLY A 392 34.81 23.73 23.08
CA GLY A 392 34.07 24.99 23.14
C GLY A 392 34.86 26.20 22.68
N ASP A 393 36.20 26.10 22.65
CA ASP A 393 37.06 27.23 22.25
C ASP A 393 37.01 27.44 20.76
N ILE A 394 36.94 28.69 20.32
CA ILE A 394 36.82 29.08 18.92
C ILE A 394 37.91 30.06 18.54
N ALA A 395 38.72 29.69 17.53
CA ALA A 395 39.59 30.65 16.85
C ALA A 395 38.89 31.10 15.55
N ALA A 396 38.88 32.40 15.31
CA ALA A 396 38.27 32.97 14.13
C ALA A 396 39.17 34.08 13.55
N ARG A 397 39.19 34.17 12.21
CA ARG A 397 39.74 35.31 11.56
C ARG A 397 38.76 36.48 11.64
N TYR A 398 39.11 37.50 12.40
CA TYR A 398 38.25 38.65 12.65
C TYR A 398 38.29 39.65 11.47
N GLY A 399 39.49 39.86 10.90
CA GLY A 399 39.70 40.71 9.70
C GLY A 399 41.19 40.83 9.39
N GLY A 400 41.59 40.90 8.12
CA GLY A 400 42.97 41.08 7.71
C GLY A 400 43.96 40.15 8.41
N GLU A 401 44.83 40.70 9.28
CA GLU A 401 45.78 40.02 10.16
C GLU A 401 45.25 39.79 11.59
N GLU A 402 43.99 40.13 11.85
CA GLU A 402 43.38 39.98 13.18
C GLU A 402 42.74 38.60 13.37
N ILE A 403 43.06 37.93 14.49
CA ILE A 403 42.50 36.66 14.91
C ILE A 403 41.85 36.86 16.29
N ALA A 404 40.67 36.30 16.45
CA ALA A 404 39.96 36.36 17.72
C ALA A 404 39.80 34.96 18.31
N LEU A 405 39.96 34.85 19.64
CA LEU A 405 39.64 33.66 20.40
C LEU A 405 38.40 33.91 21.26
N LEU A 406 37.43 33.06 21.17
CA LEU A 406 36.30 32.96 22.12
C LEU A 406 36.51 31.78 23.03
N LEU A 407 36.56 32.04 24.34
CA LEU A 407 36.89 31.08 25.39
C LEU A 407 35.73 31.01 26.40
N PRO A 408 34.73 30.13 26.16
CA PRO A 408 33.68 29.90 27.12
C PRO A 408 34.24 29.22 28.38
N ASP A 409 33.57 29.37 29.51
CA ASP A 409 33.93 28.77 30.82
C ASP A 409 35.39 29.03 31.23
N THR A 410 35.92 30.20 30.82
CA THR A 410 37.32 30.56 31.05
C THR A 410 37.40 31.97 31.68
N ASP A 411 38.04 32.04 32.80
CA ASP A 411 38.29 33.25 33.56
C ASP A 411 39.46 34.10 32.95
N LEU A 412 39.71 35.23 33.51
CA LEU A 412 40.81 36.13 33.06
C LEU A 412 42.17 35.44 33.08
N VAL A 413 42.47 34.67 34.15
CA VAL A 413 43.77 33.99 34.32
C VAL A 413 43.97 32.93 33.25
N GLY A 414 42.90 32.15 33.00
CA GLY A 414 42.92 31.14 31.94
C GLY A 414 43.07 31.76 30.57
N ALA A 415 42.39 32.88 30.29
CA ALA A 415 42.42 33.55 28.99
C ALA A 415 43.81 34.19 28.74
N VAL A 416 44.45 34.78 29.77
CA VAL A 416 45.81 35.29 29.66
C VAL A 416 46.80 34.17 29.35
N ARG A 417 46.66 33.01 30.04
CA ARG A 417 47.50 31.87 29.75
C ARG A 417 47.34 31.38 28.30
N MET A 418 46.10 31.28 27.79
CA MET A 418 45.85 30.89 26.41
C MET A 418 46.41 31.88 25.41
N ALA A 419 46.31 33.20 25.67
CA ALA A 419 46.89 34.23 24.84
C ALA A 419 48.44 34.13 24.82
N GLU A 420 49.07 33.86 25.97
CA GLU A 420 50.51 33.67 26.08
C GLU A 420 51.00 32.40 25.37
N GLU A 421 50.27 31.30 25.51
CA GLU A 421 50.53 30.05 24.76
C GLU A 421 50.41 30.31 23.23
N ALA A 422 49.43 31.08 22.76
CA ALA A 422 49.30 31.48 21.36
C ALA A 422 50.46 32.34 20.91
N ARG A 423 50.88 33.34 21.73
CA ARG A 423 52.03 34.20 21.42
C ARG A 423 53.32 33.37 21.32
N GLN A 424 53.57 32.46 22.27
CA GLN A 424 54.74 31.57 22.25
C GLN A 424 54.71 30.61 21.07
N ALA A 425 53.57 30.04 20.74
CA ALA A 425 53.38 29.17 19.55
C ALA A 425 53.75 29.91 18.25
N VAL A 426 53.31 31.15 18.08
CA VAL A 426 53.64 31.94 16.91
C VAL A 426 55.13 32.31 16.90
N THR A 427 55.69 32.78 18.03
CA THR A 427 57.13 33.09 18.12
C THR A 427 57.99 31.86 17.82
N SER A 428 57.58 30.67 18.26
CA SER A 428 58.29 29.42 18.01
C SER A 428 58.31 28.98 16.56
N LEU A 429 57.42 29.54 15.68
CA LEU A 429 57.51 29.34 14.24
C LEU A 429 58.78 29.89 13.61
N GLY A 430 59.45 30.87 14.24
CA GLY A 430 60.68 31.44 13.79
C GLY A 430 60.60 32.11 12.42
N LEU A 431 59.40 32.53 11.98
CA LEU A 431 59.21 33.16 10.68
C LEU A 431 59.96 34.47 10.59
N ARG A 432 60.94 34.55 9.69
CA ARG A 432 61.81 35.71 9.54
C ARG A 432 61.02 36.98 9.15
N HIS A 433 61.25 38.05 9.92
CA HIS A 433 60.63 39.37 9.68
C HIS A 433 61.69 40.50 9.90
N GLU A 434 62.40 40.84 8.83
CA GLU A 434 63.50 41.80 8.89
C GLU A 434 63.09 43.17 9.37
N ALA A 435 61.89 43.62 9.09
CA ALA A 435 61.38 44.95 9.52
C ALA A 435 60.83 44.90 10.99
N SER A 436 60.83 43.76 11.64
CA SER A 436 60.45 43.65 13.04
C SER A 436 61.67 43.82 13.96
N PRO A 437 61.57 44.57 15.05
CA PRO A 437 62.64 44.65 16.06
C PRO A 437 63.01 43.34 16.71
N TYR A 438 62.14 42.31 16.56
CA TYR A 438 62.36 40.97 17.09
C TYR A 438 63.01 40.04 16.05
N GLY A 439 63.18 40.46 14.80
CA GLY A 439 63.71 39.65 13.69
C GLY A 439 62.81 38.56 13.17
N ILE A 440 61.71 38.32 13.83
CA ILE A 440 60.70 37.29 13.51
C ILE A 440 59.30 37.86 13.62
N VAL A 441 58.34 37.12 13.08
CA VAL A 441 56.89 37.42 13.20
C VAL A 441 56.47 37.20 14.65
N THR A 442 55.84 38.20 15.24
CA THR A 442 55.30 38.20 16.62
C THR A 442 53.81 38.62 16.57
N LEU A 443 53.12 38.45 17.66
CA LEU A 443 51.75 38.94 17.81
C LEU A 443 51.63 39.75 19.13
N SER A 444 50.68 40.66 19.11
CA SER A 444 50.16 41.32 20.30
C SER A 444 48.74 40.83 20.59
N ALA A 445 48.37 40.71 21.83
CA ALA A 445 47.05 40.27 22.21
C ALA A 445 46.44 41.13 23.33
N GLY A 446 45.14 41.38 23.20
CA GLY A 446 44.33 42.00 24.24
C GLY A 446 43.30 41.03 24.79
N VAL A 447 43.19 40.94 26.11
CA VAL A 447 42.26 40.02 26.78
C VAL A 447 41.16 40.81 27.46
N GLY A 448 39.91 40.49 27.10
CA GLY A 448 38.72 40.88 27.84
C GLY A 448 38.09 39.67 28.53
N SER A 449 37.65 39.83 29.74
CA SER A 449 36.98 38.75 30.50
C SER A 449 35.76 39.26 31.27
N CYS A 450 34.74 38.47 31.35
CA CYS A 450 33.56 38.73 32.15
C CYS A 450 33.40 37.57 33.14
N GLN A 451 33.66 37.81 34.40
CA GLN A 451 33.59 36.81 35.50
C GLN A 451 32.13 36.43 35.82
N GLN A 452 31.22 37.39 35.73
CA GLN A 452 29.79 37.17 35.94
C GLN A 452 29.02 37.91 34.85
N VAL A 453 28.50 37.14 33.89
CA VAL A 453 27.69 37.71 32.83
C VAL A 453 26.33 38.03 33.44
N ARG A 454 26.03 39.35 33.60
CA ARG A 454 24.67 39.81 33.96
C ARG A 454 23.80 39.84 32.74
N GLU A 455 22.49 39.59 32.90
CA GLU A 455 21.53 39.61 31.80
C GLU A 455 21.52 40.93 31.04
N SER A 456 21.93 42.04 31.69
CA SER A 456 22.05 43.37 31.06
C SER A 456 23.39 43.63 30.38
N GLY A 457 24.37 42.72 30.49
CA GLY A 457 25.67 42.82 29.81
C GLY A 457 25.52 42.50 28.33
N THR A 458 26.29 43.23 27.50
CA THR A 458 26.29 42.98 26.04
C THR A 458 27.63 42.41 25.60
N TRP A 459 27.61 41.36 24.79
CA TRP A 459 28.84 40.77 24.22
C TRP A 459 29.73 41.77 23.43
N PRO A 460 29.22 42.87 22.82
CA PRO A 460 30.06 43.86 22.23
C PRO A 460 31.00 44.57 23.22
N SER A 461 30.60 44.72 24.49
CA SER A 461 31.46 45.30 25.51
C SER A 461 32.70 44.45 25.81
N LEU A 462 32.58 43.14 25.74
CA LEU A 462 33.69 42.20 25.92
C LEU A 462 34.70 42.31 24.75
N ILE A 463 34.22 42.43 23.51
CA ILE A 463 35.08 42.65 22.37
C ILE A 463 35.80 43.99 22.48
N LYS A 464 35.04 45.06 22.82
CA LYS A 464 35.64 46.41 23.02
C LYS A 464 36.75 46.41 24.06
N ALA A 465 36.55 45.71 25.15
CA ALA A 465 37.54 45.57 26.22
C ALA A 465 38.85 44.90 25.75
N ALA A 466 38.69 43.81 24.95
CA ALA A 466 39.83 43.12 24.36
C ALA A 466 40.56 44.00 23.32
N ASP A 467 39.82 44.80 22.52
CA ASP A 467 40.39 45.68 21.54
C ASP A 467 41.18 46.86 22.19
N GLU A 468 40.63 47.46 23.26
CA GLU A 468 41.32 48.46 24.06
C GLU A 468 42.61 47.90 24.69
N ALA A 469 42.58 46.67 25.19
CA ALA A 469 43.74 45.97 25.73
C ALA A 469 44.78 45.69 24.62
N LEU A 470 44.36 45.25 23.44
CA LEU A 470 45.26 45.03 22.30
C LEU A 470 45.99 46.32 21.89
N TYR A 471 45.25 47.42 21.89
CA TYR A 471 45.86 48.73 21.59
C TYR A 471 46.97 49.08 22.63
N ALA A 472 46.75 48.83 23.93
CA ALA A 472 47.75 48.99 24.98
C ALA A 472 48.97 48.06 24.76
N ALA A 473 48.77 46.82 24.41
CA ALA A 473 49.85 45.87 24.11
C ALA A 473 50.73 46.36 22.93
N LYS A 474 50.11 46.89 21.89
CA LYS A 474 50.87 47.48 20.77
C LYS A 474 51.66 48.74 21.16
N ALA A 475 51.11 49.58 22.05
CA ALA A 475 51.77 50.78 22.53
C ALA A 475 52.95 50.49 23.46
N GLU A 476 52.90 49.40 24.25
CA GLU A 476 53.96 48.95 25.18
C GLU A 476 55.15 48.25 24.49
N GLY A 477 55.21 48.26 23.19
CA GLY A 477 56.33 47.72 22.42
C GLY A 477 56.08 46.47 21.65
N ARG A 478 54.82 46.00 21.58
CA ARG A 478 54.37 44.80 20.83
C ARG A 478 54.90 43.47 21.45
N ASN A 479 54.62 42.32 20.78
CA ASN A 479 54.99 41.00 21.25
C ASN A 479 54.66 40.78 22.73
N THR A 480 53.48 41.20 23.17
CA THR A 480 53.02 41.15 24.55
C THR A 480 51.50 41.03 24.64
N ILE A 481 51.04 40.74 25.87
CA ILE A 481 49.62 40.61 26.18
C ILE A 481 49.24 41.68 27.17
N ALA A 482 48.15 42.37 26.91
CA ALA A 482 47.56 43.30 27.87
C ALA A 482 46.15 42.83 28.27
N VAL A 483 45.72 43.22 29.46
CA VAL A 483 44.38 42.93 29.97
C VAL A 483 43.61 44.21 30.23
N GLN A 484 42.31 44.15 30.14
CA GLN A 484 41.43 45.28 30.42
C GLN A 484 41.67 45.79 31.87
N GLY A 485 41.94 47.10 31.99
CA GLY A 485 42.07 47.79 33.31
C GLY A 485 43.40 47.67 34.02
N SER A 486 44.44 47.11 33.39
CA SER A 486 45.79 47.03 33.95
C SER A 486 46.74 47.92 33.22
N ALA A 487 47.36 48.87 33.92
CA ALA A 487 48.53 49.59 33.47
C ALA A 487 49.85 48.81 33.65
N HIS A 488 49.77 47.48 33.85
CA HIS A 488 50.92 46.60 34.08
C HIS A 488 50.95 45.40 33.15
N THR A 489 52.02 45.28 32.40
CA THR A 489 52.42 44.21 31.50
C THR A 489 52.71 42.93 32.28
N LEU A 490 52.02 41.83 31.99
CA LEU A 490 52.44 40.47 32.39
C LEU A 490 53.22 39.88 31.22
N GLY A 491 54.58 39.83 31.30
CA GLY A 491 55.36 39.09 30.30
C GLY A 491 56.67 39.69 29.80
N ARG A 492 57.48 40.28 30.63
CA ARG A 492 58.94 40.37 30.41
C ARG A 492 59.65 39.33 31.27
N THR A 493 59.83 38.10 30.75
CA THR A 493 60.95 37.25 31.28
C THR A 493 62.18 37.68 30.52
N PRO A 494 63.23 38.24 31.21
CA PRO A 494 64.46 38.52 30.54
C PRO A 494 65.13 37.19 30.16
N LEU A 495 65.53 37.08 28.90
CA LEU A 495 66.49 36.09 28.47
C LEU A 495 67.80 36.33 29.24
N VAL A 496 67.97 35.63 30.36
CA VAL A 496 69.25 35.54 31.03
C VAL A 496 70.23 34.83 30.10
N SER A 497 71.19 35.60 29.60
CA SER A 497 72.39 35.15 28.93
C SER A 497 73.10 34.10 29.76
N ALA A 498 73.01 32.82 29.38
CA ALA A 498 73.98 31.81 29.83
C ALA A 498 75.14 31.80 28.82
N ALA A 499 76.06 32.74 29.02
CA ALA A 499 77.41 32.64 28.47
C ALA A 499 78.37 32.47 29.70
N ARG A 500 79.10 31.35 29.67
CA ARG A 500 80.28 30.99 30.46
C ARG A 500 80.04 30.30 31.80
N ALA A 501 80.24 29.00 31.86
CA ALA A 501 81.44 28.31 32.30
C ALA A 501 81.27 26.81 31.91
#